data_1025bdb95c030bc009828b1619cf49a8
#
_entry.id   1025bdb95c030bc009828b1619cf49a8
#
_cell.length_a   1.000
_cell.length_b   1.000
_cell.length_c   1.000
_cell.angle_alpha   90.00
_cell.angle_beta   90.00
_cell.angle_gamma   90.00
#
_symmetry.space_group_name_H-M   'P 1'
#
loop_
_entity.id
_entity.type
_entity.pdbx_description
1 polymer ?
#
loop_
_entity_poly.entity_id
_entity_poly.type
_entity_poly.pdbx_seq_one_letter_code
_entity_poly.pdbx_strand_id
1 'polypeptide(L)'
;HLFMKPESRQAVDAFFSAVDTEFNAFLKSRNAADYEQAAALILAAQAKGGRIHVTGIGKCSHVATYTASLLSSTGNPAYYLHGTEAVHGSCGQLAAGDVVIAISNSGETGELKATVLAVKNNGCKVVGVSGNPESWLARESDAFLFAGVRAEGGPLNRAPRNSVLAELLTLQALSVALQVEKDWDPVKYVRCHPGGKLGQLRENEK
;
A
#
# COMPACT_ATOMS: atom_id res chain seq x y z
N HIS A 1 28.74 6.98 26.81
CA HIS A 1 29.42 6.61 25.56
C HIS A 1 28.83 7.38 24.40
N LEU A 2 29.67 8.19 23.72
CA LEU A 2 29.31 8.94 22.52
C LEU A 2 29.46 8.12 21.24
N PHE A 3 29.87 6.86 21.34
CA PHE A 3 30.16 6.02 20.19
C PHE A 3 29.29 4.77 20.14
N MET A 4 28.86 4.43 18.93
CA MET A 4 28.11 3.21 18.65
C MET A 4 28.96 1.97 18.97
N LYS A 5 28.37 0.98 19.61
CA LYS A 5 29.04 -0.31 19.91
C LYS A 5 29.43 -1.01 18.60
N PRO A 6 30.53 -1.78 18.56
CA PRO A 6 30.89 -2.58 17.37
C PRO A 6 29.77 -3.49 16.90
N GLU A 7 29.04 -4.13 17.80
CA GLU A 7 27.92 -5.03 17.52
C GLU A 7 26.78 -4.28 16.84
N SER A 8 26.55 -3.02 17.18
CA SER A 8 25.54 -2.19 16.53
C SER A 8 25.89 -1.91 15.08
N ARG A 9 27.17 -1.68 14.79
CA ARG A 9 27.66 -1.51 13.41
C ARG A 9 27.47 -2.78 12.60
N GLN A 10 27.85 -3.92 13.15
CA GLN A 10 27.66 -5.22 12.52
C GLN A 10 26.18 -5.49 12.23
N ALA A 11 25.29 -5.13 13.18
CA ALA A 11 23.86 -5.29 13.00
C ALA A 11 23.29 -4.43 11.87
N VAL A 12 23.81 -3.21 11.69
CA VAL A 12 23.42 -2.33 10.54
C VAL A 12 23.85 -2.96 9.22
N ASP A 13 25.10 -3.44 9.15
CA ASP A 13 25.61 -4.08 7.93
C ASP A 13 24.82 -5.36 7.60
N ALA A 14 24.52 -6.17 8.61
CA ALA A 14 23.71 -7.37 8.46
C ALA A 14 22.28 -7.04 8.02
N PHE A 15 21.70 -5.94 8.52
CA PHE A 15 20.40 -5.47 8.07
C PHE A 15 20.40 -5.11 6.59
N PHE A 16 21.37 -4.32 6.11
CA PHE A 16 21.48 -3.99 4.68
C PHE A 16 21.68 -5.22 3.81
N SER A 17 22.44 -6.20 4.27
CA SER A 17 22.59 -7.47 3.55
C SER A 17 21.26 -8.24 3.45
N ALA A 18 20.47 -8.23 4.52
CA ALA A 18 19.12 -8.82 4.52
C ALA A 18 18.18 -8.08 3.57
N VAL A 19 18.25 -6.75 3.53
CA VAL A 19 17.49 -5.93 2.56
C VAL A 19 17.83 -6.34 1.13
N ASP A 20 19.12 -6.40 0.79
CA ASP A 20 19.55 -6.78 -0.55
C ASP A 20 18.99 -8.15 -0.95
N THR A 21 19.14 -9.16 -0.09
CA THR A 21 18.62 -10.50 -0.33
C THR A 21 17.10 -10.52 -0.52
N GLU A 22 16.36 -9.90 0.39
CA GLU A 22 14.89 -9.91 0.36
C GLU A 22 14.33 -9.08 -0.79
N PHE A 23 14.92 -7.93 -1.12
CA PHE A 23 14.52 -7.13 -2.27
C PHE A 23 14.72 -7.87 -3.59
N ASN A 24 15.88 -8.49 -3.79
CA ASN A 24 16.15 -9.27 -4.99
C ASN A 24 15.14 -10.41 -5.16
N ALA A 25 14.81 -11.11 -4.08
CA ALA A 25 13.80 -12.17 -4.10
C ALA A 25 12.41 -11.60 -4.41
N PHE A 26 12.02 -10.50 -3.77
CA PHE A 26 10.74 -9.85 -3.97
C PHE A 26 10.56 -9.35 -5.42
N LEU A 27 11.57 -8.68 -5.98
CA LEU A 27 11.52 -8.19 -7.36
C LEU A 27 11.35 -9.33 -8.39
N LYS A 28 11.89 -10.51 -8.09
CA LYS A 28 11.71 -11.70 -8.95
C LYS A 28 10.32 -12.34 -8.79
N SER A 29 9.65 -12.13 -7.67
CA SER A 29 8.34 -12.74 -7.37
C SER A 29 7.15 -11.97 -7.99
N ARG A 30 7.39 -10.80 -8.58
CA ARG A 30 6.32 -9.95 -9.11
C ARG A 30 5.56 -10.64 -10.25
N ASN A 31 4.25 -10.48 -10.24
CA ASN A 31 3.36 -10.98 -11.29
C ASN A 31 2.55 -9.80 -11.86
N ALA A 32 2.77 -9.47 -13.13
CA ALA A 32 2.08 -8.36 -13.80
C ALA A 32 0.55 -8.53 -13.82
N ALA A 33 0.07 -9.77 -13.95
CA ALA A 33 -1.36 -10.06 -13.97
C ALA A 33 -2.09 -9.64 -12.69
N ASP A 34 -1.43 -9.71 -11.53
CA ASP A 34 -2.01 -9.28 -10.26
C ASP A 34 -2.25 -7.77 -10.24
N TYR A 35 -1.30 -6.99 -10.78
CA TYR A 35 -1.43 -5.54 -10.91
C TYR A 35 -2.50 -5.14 -11.92
N GLU A 36 -2.60 -5.86 -13.03
CA GLU A 36 -3.68 -5.67 -14.02
C GLU A 36 -5.05 -5.89 -13.39
N GLN A 37 -5.21 -6.94 -12.60
CA GLN A 37 -6.45 -7.25 -11.88
C GLN A 37 -6.82 -6.16 -10.87
N ALA A 38 -5.87 -5.75 -10.04
CA ALA A 38 -6.09 -4.70 -9.05
C ALA A 38 -6.42 -3.36 -9.70
N ALA A 39 -5.67 -2.97 -10.73
CA ALA A 39 -5.91 -1.73 -11.48
C ALA A 39 -7.28 -1.76 -12.17
N ALA A 40 -7.64 -2.85 -12.84
CA ALA A 40 -8.93 -2.99 -13.50
C ALA A 40 -10.10 -2.85 -12.51
N LEU A 41 -9.98 -3.44 -11.33
CA LEU A 41 -10.99 -3.33 -10.27
C LEU A 41 -11.19 -1.87 -9.83
N ILE A 42 -10.10 -1.15 -9.62
CA ILE A 42 -10.12 0.26 -9.22
C ILE A 42 -10.70 1.14 -10.32
N LEU A 43 -10.22 0.99 -11.55
CA LEU A 43 -10.69 1.77 -12.70
C LEU A 43 -12.18 1.55 -12.98
N ALA A 44 -12.66 0.30 -12.88
CA ALA A 44 -14.07 -0.03 -13.02
C ALA A 44 -14.95 0.64 -11.96
N ALA A 45 -14.46 0.71 -10.71
CA ALA A 45 -15.15 1.42 -9.63
C ALA A 45 -15.19 2.94 -9.90
N GLN A 46 -14.06 3.53 -10.27
CA GLN A 46 -13.94 4.96 -10.56
C GLN A 46 -14.83 5.38 -11.74
N ALA A 47 -14.95 4.54 -12.77
CA ALA A 47 -15.84 4.80 -13.92
C ALA A 47 -17.31 4.95 -13.49
N LYS A 48 -17.69 4.42 -12.34
CA LYS A 48 -19.04 4.51 -11.75
C LYS A 48 -19.11 5.50 -10.58
N GLY A 49 -18.09 6.34 -10.39
CA GLY A 49 -18.03 7.32 -9.31
C GLY A 49 -17.54 6.76 -7.98
N GLY A 50 -17.05 5.53 -7.95
CA GLY A 50 -16.45 4.92 -6.77
C GLY A 50 -15.12 5.57 -6.37
N ARG A 51 -14.82 5.51 -5.08
CA ARG A 51 -13.61 6.10 -4.47
C ARG A 51 -12.69 5.00 -3.94
N ILE A 52 -11.44 5.38 -3.69
CA ILE A 52 -10.43 4.51 -3.11
C ILE A 52 -10.26 4.85 -1.64
N HIS A 53 -10.25 3.83 -0.78
CA HIS A 53 -9.85 3.94 0.63
C HIS A 53 -8.71 2.97 0.89
N VAL A 54 -7.83 3.31 1.82
CA VAL A 54 -6.67 2.47 2.16
C VAL A 54 -6.65 2.27 3.67
N THR A 55 -6.49 1.04 4.11
CA THR A 55 -6.51 0.68 5.53
C THR A 55 -5.45 -0.36 5.88
N GLY A 56 -5.11 -0.43 7.15
CA GLY A 56 -4.19 -1.37 7.75
C GLY A 56 -4.14 -1.17 9.26
N ILE A 57 -3.54 -2.10 9.96
CA ILE A 57 -3.39 -2.07 11.42
C ILE A 57 -1.91 -1.92 11.78
N GLY A 58 -1.59 -1.14 12.81
CA GLY A 58 -0.22 -0.92 13.26
C GLY A 58 0.64 -0.24 12.19
N LYS A 59 1.81 -0.78 11.88
CA LYS A 59 2.71 -0.18 10.88
C LYS A 59 2.13 -0.18 9.46
N CYS A 60 1.27 -1.13 9.13
CA CYS A 60 0.53 -1.11 7.88
C CYS A 60 -0.41 0.10 7.74
N SER A 61 -0.87 0.69 8.85
CA SER A 61 -1.68 1.91 8.81
C SER A 61 -0.89 3.12 8.30
N HIS A 62 0.41 3.18 8.61
CA HIS A 62 1.30 4.23 8.10
C HIS A 62 1.60 4.06 6.61
N VAL A 63 1.73 2.82 6.16
CA VAL A 63 1.80 2.50 4.72
C VAL A 63 0.49 2.90 4.03
N ALA A 64 -0.65 2.64 4.66
CA ALA A 64 -1.96 3.02 4.14
C ALA A 64 -2.11 4.54 3.99
N THR A 65 -1.70 5.33 4.98
CA THR A 65 -1.76 6.80 4.91
C THR A 65 -0.83 7.35 3.83
N TYR A 66 0.38 6.83 3.73
CA TYR A 66 1.30 7.17 2.64
C TYR A 66 0.68 6.85 1.28
N THR A 67 0.11 5.66 1.13
CA THR A 67 -0.48 5.19 -0.14
C THR A 67 -1.66 6.08 -0.56
N ALA A 68 -2.55 6.43 0.36
CA ALA A 68 -3.66 7.34 0.09
C ALA A 68 -3.17 8.70 -0.40
N SER A 69 -2.12 9.23 0.22
CA SER A 69 -1.49 10.50 -0.19
C SER A 69 -0.84 10.38 -1.58
N LEU A 70 -0.11 9.31 -1.84
CA LEU A 70 0.54 9.06 -3.13
C LEU A 70 -0.49 8.95 -4.26
N LEU A 71 -1.52 8.14 -4.08
CA LEU A 71 -2.59 7.96 -5.06
C LEU A 71 -3.31 9.28 -5.36
N SER A 72 -3.64 10.06 -4.33
CA SER A 72 -4.28 11.36 -4.48
C SER A 72 -3.42 12.32 -5.31
N SER A 73 -2.10 12.33 -5.08
CA SER A 73 -1.17 13.22 -5.76
C SER A 73 -0.89 12.84 -7.21
N THR A 74 -1.29 11.65 -7.62
CA THR A 74 -1.05 11.10 -8.96
C THR A 74 -2.34 10.82 -9.76
N GLY A 75 -3.43 11.47 -9.38
CA GLY A 75 -4.67 11.44 -10.16
C GLY A 75 -5.74 10.47 -9.67
N ASN A 76 -5.52 9.83 -8.54
CA ASN A 76 -6.44 8.85 -7.97
C ASN A 76 -6.83 9.27 -6.55
N PRO A 77 -7.83 10.14 -6.35
CA PRO A 77 -8.27 10.55 -5.02
C PRO A 77 -8.50 9.34 -4.12
N ALA A 78 -7.79 9.30 -3.01
CA ALA A 78 -7.82 8.19 -2.08
C ALA A 78 -7.80 8.71 -0.64
N TYR A 79 -8.40 7.93 0.26
CA TYR A 79 -8.66 8.32 1.63
C TYR A 79 -8.20 7.21 2.58
N TYR A 80 -7.58 7.60 3.68
CA TYR A 80 -7.27 6.67 4.74
C TYR A 80 -8.55 6.23 5.46
N LEU A 81 -8.71 4.92 5.65
CA LEU A 81 -9.74 4.34 6.53
C LEU A 81 -9.04 3.76 7.75
N HIS A 82 -9.36 4.27 8.93
CA HIS A 82 -8.76 3.81 10.17
C HIS A 82 -9.15 2.36 10.45
N GLY A 83 -8.16 1.47 10.59
CA GLY A 83 -8.38 0.03 10.62
C GLY A 83 -9.16 -0.51 11.82
N THR A 84 -9.20 0.22 12.95
CA THR A 84 -9.99 -0.15 14.13
C THR A 84 -11.24 0.71 14.29
N GLU A 85 -11.17 2.01 13.97
CA GLU A 85 -12.33 2.89 14.05
C GLU A 85 -13.38 2.61 12.97
N ALA A 86 -13.00 1.88 11.92
CA ALA A 86 -13.91 1.49 10.85
C ALA A 86 -15.21 0.86 11.38
N VAL A 87 -15.09 -0.11 12.28
CA VAL A 87 -16.24 -0.82 12.89
C VAL A 87 -16.94 -0.01 14.00
N HIS A 88 -16.41 1.16 14.33
CA HIS A 88 -16.97 2.07 15.33
C HIS A 88 -17.51 3.37 14.70
N GLY A 89 -17.86 3.34 13.42
CA GLY A 89 -18.50 4.44 12.72
C GLY A 89 -17.75 4.97 11.50
N SER A 90 -16.41 4.80 11.43
CA SER A 90 -15.62 5.33 10.30
C SER A 90 -15.93 4.65 8.97
N CYS A 91 -16.56 3.47 8.94
CA CYS A 91 -17.15 2.89 7.73
C CYS A 91 -18.21 3.78 7.08
N GLY A 92 -18.73 4.78 7.78
CA GLY A 92 -19.62 5.79 7.22
C GLY A 92 -18.99 6.65 6.11
N GLN A 93 -17.65 6.64 5.98
CA GLN A 93 -17.00 7.29 4.83
C GLN A 93 -17.14 6.49 3.53
N LEU A 94 -17.52 5.21 3.60
CA LEU A 94 -17.66 4.32 2.45
C LEU A 94 -19.01 4.53 1.76
N ALA A 95 -19.00 4.41 0.43
CA ALA A 95 -20.20 4.30 -0.37
C ALA A 95 -20.18 2.97 -1.15
N ALA A 96 -21.35 2.39 -1.41
CA ALA A 96 -21.44 1.21 -2.25
C ALA A 96 -20.77 1.45 -3.61
N GLY A 97 -19.93 0.51 -4.04
CA GLY A 97 -19.13 0.65 -5.26
C GLY A 97 -17.73 1.22 -5.05
N ASP A 98 -17.37 1.66 -3.85
CA ASP A 98 -16.00 2.04 -3.51
C ASP A 98 -15.07 0.81 -3.48
N VAL A 99 -13.77 1.05 -3.55
CA VAL A 99 -12.71 0.04 -3.40
C VAL A 99 -11.89 0.35 -2.17
N VAL A 100 -11.62 -0.66 -1.35
CA VAL A 100 -10.74 -0.55 -0.18
C VAL A 100 -9.50 -1.42 -0.39
N ILE A 101 -8.34 -0.79 -0.32
CA ILE A 101 -7.04 -1.47 -0.28
C ILE A 101 -6.75 -1.79 1.18
N ALA A 102 -6.65 -3.07 1.51
CA ALA A 102 -6.41 -3.56 2.87
C ALA A 102 -5.03 -4.22 2.96
N ILE A 103 -4.21 -3.75 3.90
CA ILE A 103 -2.80 -4.14 4.03
C ILE A 103 -2.59 -4.91 5.34
N SER A 104 -2.04 -6.11 5.24
CA SER A 104 -1.64 -6.92 6.39
C SER A 104 -0.55 -7.91 5.99
N ASN A 105 0.62 -7.85 6.60
CA ASN A 105 1.71 -8.76 6.28
C ASN A 105 1.31 -10.23 6.48
N SER A 106 0.71 -10.57 7.62
CA SER A 106 0.22 -11.93 7.87
C SER A 106 -1.06 -12.26 7.09
N GLY A 107 -1.87 -11.24 6.78
CA GLY A 107 -3.21 -11.42 6.24
C GLY A 107 -4.22 -12.04 7.23
N GLU A 108 -3.85 -12.12 8.51
CA GLU A 108 -4.63 -12.79 9.57
C GLU A 108 -4.98 -11.87 10.74
N THR A 109 -4.67 -10.57 10.66
CA THR A 109 -4.92 -9.59 11.73
C THR A 109 -6.42 -9.49 12.06
N GLY A 110 -6.79 -9.78 13.29
CA GLY A 110 -8.20 -9.90 13.72
C GLY A 110 -9.00 -8.62 13.52
N GLU A 111 -8.45 -7.48 13.89
CA GLU A 111 -9.08 -6.16 13.71
C GLU A 111 -9.31 -5.86 12.22
N LEU A 112 -8.36 -6.23 11.37
CA LEU A 112 -8.50 -6.02 9.93
C LEU A 112 -9.56 -6.93 9.33
N LYS A 113 -9.69 -8.17 9.82
CA LYS A 113 -10.77 -9.08 9.39
C LYS A 113 -12.15 -8.46 9.63
N ALA A 114 -12.37 -7.91 10.82
CA ALA A 114 -13.62 -7.23 11.15
C ALA A 114 -13.89 -6.04 10.22
N THR A 115 -12.86 -5.24 9.95
CA THR A 115 -12.97 -4.09 9.03
C THR A 115 -13.25 -4.54 7.59
N VAL A 116 -12.56 -5.56 7.09
CA VAL A 116 -12.81 -6.09 5.73
C VAL A 116 -14.23 -6.62 5.58
N LEU A 117 -14.75 -7.32 6.58
CA LEU A 117 -16.15 -7.78 6.57
C LEU A 117 -17.13 -6.60 6.53
N ALA A 118 -16.88 -5.55 7.33
CA ALA A 118 -17.70 -4.35 7.32
C ALA A 118 -17.62 -3.62 5.96
N VAL A 119 -16.45 -3.54 5.35
CA VAL A 119 -16.23 -2.99 4.00
C VAL A 119 -17.08 -3.73 2.97
N LYS A 120 -17.05 -5.05 2.98
CA LYS A 120 -17.83 -5.88 2.05
C LYS A 120 -19.33 -5.72 2.29
N ASN A 121 -19.77 -5.65 3.55
CA ASN A 121 -21.18 -5.42 3.91
C ASN A 121 -21.68 -4.03 3.47
N ASN A 122 -20.80 -3.06 3.31
CA ASN A 122 -21.11 -1.74 2.73
C ASN A 122 -21.11 -1.72 1.19
N GLY A 123 -20.98 -2.89 0.55
CA GLY A 123 -21.00 -2.99 -0.92
C GLY A 123 -19.72 -2.56 -1.61
N CYS A 124 -18.59 -2.55 -0.91
CA CYS A 124 -17.29 -2.20 -1.45
C CYS A 124 -16.50 -3.44 -1.87
N LYS A 125 -15.61 -3.26 -2.84
CA LYS A 125 -14.64 -4.27 -3.25
C LYS A 125 -13.35 -4.13 -2.48
N VAL A 126 -12.57 -5.22 -2.38
CA VAL A 126 -11.34 -5.28 -1.60
C VAL A 126 -10.16 -5.67 -2.49
N VAL A 127 -9.11 -4.85 -2.44
CA VAL A 127 -7.78 -5.21 -2.92
C VAL A 127 -6.95 -5.56 -1.69
N GLY A 128 -6.60 -6.84 -1.53
CA GLY A 128 -5.77 -7.31 -0.43
C GLY A 128 -4.29 -7.20 -0.77
N VAL A 129 -3.49 -6.75 0.19
CA VAL A 129 -2.03 -6.68 0.11
C VAL A 129 -1.45 -7.42 1.30
N SER A 130 -0.74 -8.52 1.05
CA SER A 130 -0.24 -9.40 2.12
C SER A 130 1.02 -10.14 1.69
N GLY A 131 1.83 -10.52 2.67
CA GLY A 131 2.96 -11.41 2.49
C GLY A 131 2.59 -12.89 2.46
N ASN A 132 1.32 -13.24 2.66
CA ASN A 132 0.84 -14.61 2.66
C ASN A 132 -0.31 -14.78 1.66
N PRO A 133 -0.04 -15.40 0.49
CA PRO A 133 -1.06 -15.60 -0.55
C PRO A 133 -2.15 -16.61 -0.16
N GLU A 134 -1.93 -17.39 0.89
CA GLU A 134 -2.91 -18.34 1.43
C GLU A 134 -3.67 -17.82 2.65
N SER A 135 -3.46 -16.53 2.99
CA SER A 135 -4.09 -15.90 4.13
C SER A 135 -5.61 -15.72 3.96
N TRP A 136 -6.27 -15.47 5.07
CA TRP A 136 -7.68 -15.10 5.08
C TRP A 136 -7.91 -13.84 4.20
N LEU A 137 -7.06 -12.83 4.33
CA LEU A 137 -7.17 -11.59 3.54
C LEU A 137 -7.08 -11.89 2.03
N ALA A 138 -6.13 -12.74 1.62
CA ALA A 138 -5.98 -13.12 0.21
C ALA A 138 -7.25 -13.80 -0.32
N ARG A 139 -7.84 -14.73 0.45
CA ARG A 139 -9.07 -15.45 0.05
C ARG A 139 -10.30 -14.55 0.00
N GLU A 140 -10.40 -13.57 0.88
CA GLU A 140 -11.54 -12.66 0.97
C GLU A 140 -11.46 -11.46 0.01
N SER A 141 -10.31 -11.23 -0.60
CA SER A 141 -10.08 -10.11 -1.51
C SER A 141 -10.64 -10.40 -2.91
N ASP A 142 -11.12 -9.34 -3.57
CA ASP A 142 -11.56 -9.39 -4.97
C ASP A 142 -10.37 -9.33 -5.94
N ALA A 143 -9.26 -8.70 -5.52
CA ALA A 143 -7.95 -8.74 -6.16
C ALA A 143 -6.88 -8.82 -5.08
N PHE A 144 -5.76 -9.46 -5.36
CA PHE A 144 -4.70 -9.69 -4.39
C PHE A 144 -3.33 -9.30 -4.94
N LEU A 145 -2.56 -8.58 -4.14
CA LEU A 145 -1.18 -8.21 -4.43
C LEU A 145 -0.25 -8.83 -3.38
N PHE A 146 0.68 -9.63 -3.83
CA PHE A 146 1.70 -10.22 -2.96
C PHE A 146 2.76 -9.18 -2.58
N ALA A 147 2.98 -9.02 -1.28
CA ALA A 147 3.97 -8.13 -0.69
C ALA A 147 4.72 -8.86 0.44
N GLY A 148 5.35 -9.99 0.10
CA GLY A 148 5.97 -10.86 1.09
C GLY A 148 7.48 -10.83 1.07
N VAL A 149 8.04 -11.05 2.26
CA VAL A 149 9.47 -11.27 2.51
C VAL A 149 9.63 -12.47 3.44
N ARG A 150 10.81 -13.08 3.43
CA ARG A 150 11.12 -14.22 4.29
C ARG A 150 11.74 -13.78 5.61
N ALA A 151 12.35 -12.60 5.65
CA ALA A 151 13.01 -12.04 6.81
C ALA A 151 12.80 -10.54 6.90
N GLU A 152 12.54 -10.06 8.11
CA GLU A 152 12.39 -8.64 8.41
C GLU A 152 13.73 -7.90 8.48
N GLY A 153 14.79 -8.62 8.78
CA GLY A 153 16.08 -8.05 9.12
C GLY A 153 16.10 -7.45 10.52
N GLY A 154 17.30 -7.15 10.99
CA GLY A 154 17.52 -6.66 12.35
C GLY A 154 17.68 -7.77 13.39
N PRO A 155 18.08 -7.41 14.63
CA PRO A 155 18.60 -8.36 15.62
C PRO A 155 17.64 -9.48 16.02
N LEU A 156 16.34 -9.21 16.06
CA LEU A 156 15.32 -10.18 16.46
C LEU A 156 14.51 -10.73 15.27
N ASN A 157 14.75 -10.23 14.09
CA ASN A 157 13.96 -10.56 12.88
C ASN A 157 12.44 -10.46 13.11
N ARG A 158 11.99 -9.47 13.89
CA ARG A 158 10.58 -9.33 14.29
C ARG A 158 9.93 -8.03 13.86
N ALA A 159 10.61 -6.90 14.09
CA ALA A 159 10.03 -5.60 13.76
C ALA A 159 9.78 -5.50 12.26
N PRO A 160 8.57 -5.11 11.83
CA PRO A 160 8.27 -4.95 10.41
C PRO A 160 9.18 -3.91 9.75
N ARG A 161 10.12 -4.39 8.94
CA ARG A 161 11.06 -3.59 8.16
C ARG A 161 10.99 -3.97 6.69
N ASN A 162 11.51 -5.13 6.31
CA ASN A 162 11.48 -5.59 4.92
C ASN A 162 10.06 -5.82 4.42
N SER A 163 9.14 -6.28 5.26
CA SER A 163 7.72 -6.40 4.88
C SER A 163 7.10 -5.04 4.54
N VAL A 164 7.45 -3.99 5.30
CA VAL A 164 7.00 -2.61 5.03
C VAL A 164 7.55 -2.11 3.70
N LEU A 165 8.81 -2.38 3.40
CA LEU A 165 9.42 -2.01 2.12
C LEU A 165 8.73 -2.73 0.95
N ALA A 166 8.42 -4.02 1.09
CA ALA A 166 7.68 -4.78 0.08
C ALA A 166 6.26 -4.22 -0.13
N GLU A 167 5.56 -3.87 0.93
CA GLU A 167 4.24 -3.23 0.86
C GLU A 167 4.31 -1.88 0.13
N LEU A 168 5.30 -1.05 0.46
CA LEU A 168 5.52 0.24 -0.19
C LEU A 168 5.79 0.07 -1.69
N LEU A 169 6.70 -0.81 -2.08
CA LEU A 169 7.00 -1.07 -3.49
C LEU A 169 5.79 -1.57 -4.26
N THR A 170 5.03 -2.48 -3.67
CA THR A 170 3.80 -3.03 -4.27
C THR A 170 2.80 -1.91 -4.55
N LEU A 171 2.57 -1.04 -3.58
CA LEU A 171 1.59 0.04 -3.71
C LEU A 171 2.11 1.19 -4.58
N GLN A 172 3.41 1.46 -4.60
CA GLN A 172 4.03 2.36 -5.55
C GLN A 172 3.87 1.85 -6.98
N ALA A 173 4.08 0.56 -7.23
CA ALA A 173 3.89 -0.06 -8.54
C ALA A 173 2.43 0.04 -9.02
N LEU A 174 1.46 -0.21 -8.13
CA LEU A 174 0.05 0.00 -8.43
C LEU A 174 -0.23 1.48 -8.77
N SER A 175 0.33 2.41 -8.02
CA SER A 175 0.23 3.84 -8.27
C SER A 175 0.78 4.22 -9.65
N VAL A 176 1.90 3.65 -10.07
CA VAL A 176 2.49 3.86 -11.41
C VAL A 176 1.53 3.42 -12.51
N ALA A 177 0.94 2.22 -12.37
CA ALA A 177 -0.03 1.72 -13.33
C ALA A 177 -1.26 2.64 -13.45
N LEU A 178 -1.85 3.01 -12.32
CA LEU A 178 -3.02 3.88 -12.28
C LEU A 178 -2.74 5.30 -12.80
N GLN A 179 -1.53 5.82 -12.57
CA GLN A 179 -1.11 7.13 -13.09
C GLN A 179 -1.08 7.14 -14.62
N VAL A 180 -0.54 6.09 -15.22
CA VAL A 180 -0.50 5.94 -16.68
C VAL A 180 -1.91 5.81 -17.26
N GLU A 181 -2.77 5.01 -16.64
CA GLU A 181 -4.17 4.84 -17.06
C GLU A 181 -5.01 6.13 -16.98
N LYS A 182 -4.57 7.10 -16.16
CA LYS A 182 -5.23 8.40 -16.00
C LYS A 182 -4.70 9.48 -16.94
N ASP A 183 -3.72 9.20 -17.81
CA ASP A 183 -3.03 10.19 -18.62
C ASP A 183 -2.61 11.41 -17.77
N TRP A 184 -1.98 11.13 -16.63
CA TRP A 184 -1.64 12.15 -15.64
C TRP A 184 -0.42 12.95 -16.09
N ASP A 185 -0.67 14.15 -16.60
CA ASP A 185 0.32 15.03 -17.18
C ASP A 185 1.01 15.95 -16.12
N PRO A 186 2.13 16.61 -16.47
CA PRO A 186 2.83 17.50 -15.55
C PRO A 186 1.97 18.65 -15.02
N VAL A 187 1.06 19.19 -15.82
CA VAL A 187 0.19 20.30 -15.42
C VAL A 187 -0.80 19.85 -14.34
N LYS A 188 -1.38 18.66 -14.50
CA LYS A 188 -2.23 18.06 -13.47
C LYS A 188 -1.45 17.75 -12.20
N TYR A 189 -0.21 17.25 -12.35
CA TYR A 189 0.66 16.92 -11.22
C TYR A 189 0.98 18.15 -10.36
N VAL A 190 1.41 19.26 -10.96
CA VAL A 190 1.76 20.47 -10.20
C VAL A 190 0.57 21.07 -9.45
N ARG A 191 -0.65 20.90 -9.94
CA ARG A 191 -1.86 21.32 -9.23
C ARG A 191 -2.03 20.62 -7.87
N CYS A 192 -1.60 19.38 -7.80
CA CYS A 192 -1.68 18.59 -6.56
C CYS A 192 -0.55 18.93 -5.58
N HIS A 193 0.45 19.70 -6.01
CA HIS A 193 1.64 20.06 -5.23
C HIS A 193 1.86 21.58 -5.22
N PRO A 194 0.90 22.41 -4.76
CA PRO A 194 0.99 23.87 -4.87
C PRO A 194 2.12 24.47 -4.04
N GLY A 195 2.63 23.74 -3.05
CA GLY A 195 3.75 24.15 -2.23
C GLY A 195 5.05 23.50 -2.66
N GLY A 196 6.15 24.27 -2.62
CA GLY A 196 7.49 23.74 -2.83
C GLY A 196 7.86 23.44 -4.27
N LYS A 197 8.95 22.71 -4.42
CA LYS A 197 9.64 22.45 -5.70
C LYS A 197 8.83 21.59 -6.67
N LEU A 198 8.01 20.69 -6.15
CA LEU A 198 7.17 19.78 -6.95
C LEU A 198 5.99 20.51 -7.62
N GLY A 199 5.63 21.70 -7.15
CA GLY A 199 4.58 22.53 -7.73
C GLY A 199 5.04 23.38 -8.92
N GLN A 200 6.23 23.12 -9.47
CA GLN A 200 6.82 23.86 -10.58
C GLN A 200 7.05 22.93 -11.77
N LEU A 201 6.61 23.36 -12.96
CA LEU A 201 6.94 22.66 -14.20
C LEU A 201 8.45 22.70 -14.46
N ARG A 202 9.00 21.58 -14.87
CA ARG A 202 10.39 21.48 -15.33
C ARG A 202 10.53 22.10 -16.71
N GLU A 203 11.77 22.43 -17.11
CA GLU A 203 12.01 23.06 -18.43
C GLU A 203 11.50 22.19 -19.60
N ASN A 204 11.65 20.87 -19.51
CA ASN A 204 11.16 19.93 -20.52
C ASN A 204 9.67 19.61 -20.43
N GLU A 205 8.95 20.22 -19.49
CA GLU A 205 7.49 20.04 -19.27
C GLU A 205 6.70 21.30 -19.66
N LYS A 206 7.42 22.39 -19.97
CA LYS A 206 6.85 23.65 -20.45
C LYS A 206 6.60 23.58 -21.95
#